data_80c0bd69e1bd1ea4519beca00ec58826
#
_entry.id   80c0bd69e1bd1ea4519beca00ec58826
#
_cell.length_a   1.000
_cell.length_b   1.000
_cell.length_c   1.000
_cell.angle_alpha   90.00
_cell.angle_beta   90.00
_cell.angle_gamma   90.00
#
_symmetry.space_group_name_H-M   'P 1'
#
loop_
_entity.id
_entity.type
_entity.pdbx_description
1 polymer ?
#
loop_
_entity_poly.entity_id
_entity_poly.type
_entity_poly.pdbx_seq_one_letter_code
_entity_poly.pdbx_strand_id
1 'polypeptide(L)'
;MEVGAPWLVVLIGAAGAGKTTVARRLFAPDELLSSDELRAAVSGDAADQRATRPAFAILHRELGKRLAAGRLVVVDATSVEQAARRSLLRLAAAARVPATAVVLALPADLVHARNAARSDRPVPTAVVERHLARVAALLSNGHAAAVDTLHGEGFASIVIVMSDGEVARLRLVRNALVSPR
;
A
#
# COMPACT_ATOMS: atom_id res chain seq x y z
N MET A 1 -6.74 7.66 10.98
CA MET A 1 -6.99 7.62 9.52
C MET A 1 -8.48 7.45 9.31
N GLU A 2 -9.08 8.31 8.52
CA GLU A 2 -10.49 8.25 8.16
C GLU A 2 -10.63 7.72 6.73
N VAL A 3 -11.56 6.80 6.53
CA VAL A 3 -11.92 6.28 5.22
C VAL A 3 -13.42 6.04 5.15
N GLY A 4 -13.99 6.07 3.95
CA GLY A 4 -15.37 5.71 3.67
C GLY A 4 -15.47 4.54 2.68
N ALA A 5 -16.62 4.36 2.09
CA ALA A 5 -16.81 3.53 0.91
C ALA A 5 -17.68 4.32 -0.09
N PRO A 6 -17.26 4.44 -1.37
CA PRO A 6 -16.02 3.88 -1.94
C PRO A 6 -14.75 4.64 -1.53
N TRP A 7 -13.64 3.92 -1.35
CA TRP A 7 -12.34 4.50 -1.01
C TRP A 7 -11.18 3.60 -1.46
N LEU A 8 -10.08 4.20 -1.88
CA LEU A 8 -8.84 3.48 -2.13
C LEU A 8 -7.83 3.77 -1.01
N VAL A 9 -7.25 2.74 -0.42
CA VAL A 9 -6.08 2.86 0.47
C VAL A 9 -4.88 2.20 -0.19
N VAL A 10 -3.78 2.91 -0.32
CA VAL A 10 -2.52 2.40 -0.87
C VAL A 10 -1.48 2.34 0.23
N LEU A 11 -1.00 1.14 0.54
CA LEU A 11 0.11 0.95 1.46
C LEU A 11 1.43 1.17 0.71
N ILE A 12 2.32 1.99 1.30
CA ILE A 12 3.62 2.33 0.73
C ILE A 12 4.69 1.99 1.76
N GLY A 13 5.73 1.26 1.35
CA GLY A 13 6.81 0.91 2.27
C GLY A 13 7.64 -0.28 1.79
N ALA A 14 8.83 -0.45 2.34
CA ALA A 14 9.74 -1.54 2.00
C ALA A 14 9.15 -2.92 2.32
N ALA A 15 9.66 -3.96 1.68
CA ALA A 15 9.42 -5.33 2.13
C ALA A 15 9.97 -5.48 3.57
N GLY A 16 9.20 -6.07 4.47
CA GLY A 16 9.54 -6.10 5.91
C GLY A 16 9.01 -4.93 6.73
N ALA A 17 8.47 -3.86 6.14
CA ALA A 17 7.92 -2.72 6.87
C ALA A 17 6.59 -3.01 7.62
N GLY A 18 5.97 -4.18 7.44
CA GLY A 18 4.75 -4.57 8.15
C GLY A 18 3.44 -4.15 7.49
N LYS A 19 3.44 -3.83 6.19
CA LYS A 19 2.24 -3.45 5.43
C LYS A 19 1.09 -4.45 5.59
N THR A 20 1.34 -5.72 5.34
CA THR A 20 0.34 -6.80 5.47
C THR A 20 -0.20 -6.92 6.89
N THR A 21 0.65 -6.73 7.90
CA THR A 21 0.23 -6.72 9.31
C THR A 21 -0.73 -5.56 9.60
N VAL A 22 -0.40 -4.35 9.11
CA VAL A 22 -1.28 -3.18 9.22
C VAL A 22 -2.59 -3.41 8.48
N ALA A 23 -2.52 -3.92 7.23
CA ALA A 23 -3.68 -4.20 6.43
C ALA A 23 -4.65 -5.16 7.15
N ARG A 24 -4.17 -6.32 7.57
CA ARG A 24 -4.98 -7.35 8.25
C ARG A 24 -5.51 -6.94 9.62
N ARG A 25 -4.82 -6.02 10.30
CA ARG A 25 -5.28 -5.48 11.59
C ARG A 25 -6.41 -4.48 11.45
N LEU A 26 -6.39 -3.65 10.39
CA LEU A 26 -7.29 -2.50 10.26
C LEU A 26 -8.46 -2.74 9.32
N PHE A 27 -8.34 -3.70 8.39
CA PHE A 27 -9.30 -3.88 7.31
C PHE A 27 -9.81 -5.32 7.25
N ALA A 28 -11.01 -5.49 6.73
CA ALA A 28 -11.61 -6.81 6.52
C ALA A 28 -10.89 -7.54 5.37
N PRO A 29 -10.84 -8.89 5.40
CA PRO A 29 -10.15 -9.66 4.37
C PRO A 29 -10.67 -9.39 2.95
N ASP A 30 -11.94 -9.15 2.77
CA ASP A 30 -12.58 -8.87 1.47
C ASP A 30 -12.30 -7.46 0.94
N GLU A 31 -11.78 -6.55 1.78
CA GLU A 31 -11.30 -5.23 1.40
C GLU A 31 -9.85 -5.26 0.87
N LEU A 32 -9.10 -6.33 1.19
CA LEU A 32 -7.69 -6.44 0.83
C LEU A 32 -7.51 -6.91 -0.62
N LEU A 33 -6.49 -6.36 -1.26
CA LEU A 33 -6.02 -6.76 -2.57
C LEU A 33 -4.49 -6.85 -2.52
N SER A 34 -4.00 -8.07 -2.29
CA SER A 34 -2.58 -8.34 -2.06
C SER A 34 -1.88 -8.75 -3.36
N SER A 35 -0.78 -8.06 -3.69
CA SER A 35 0.05 -8.42 -4.84
C SER A 35 0.74 -9.78 -4.66
N ASP A 36 1.06 -10.15 -3.42
CA ASP A 36 1.72 -11.40 -3.09
C ASP A 36 0.76 -12.59 -3.20
N GLU A 37 -0.48 -12.43 -2.71
CA GLU A 37 -1.53 -13.44 -2.85
C GLU A 37 -1.89 -13.66 -4.33
N LEU A 38 -1.97 -12.58 -5.11
CA LEU A 38 -2.22 -12.70 -6.56
C LEU A 38 -1.06 -13.36 -7.31
N ARG A 39 0.21 -13.10 -6.90
CA ARG A 39 1.34 -13.83 -7.44
C ARG A 39 1.26 -15.33 -7.16
N ALA A 40 0.97 -15.69 -5.91
CA ALA A 40 0.76 -17.07 -5.52
C ALA A 40 -0.36 -17.74 -6.31
N ALA A 41 -1.46 -17.04 -6.54
CA ALA A 41 -2.58 -17.56 -7.33
C ALA A 41 -2.23 -17.77 -8.83
N VAL A 42 -1.31 -16.96 -9.39
CA VAL A 42 -0.90 -17.07 -10.81
C VAL A 42 0.11 -18.18 -11.04
N SER A 43 1.10 -18.35 -10.15
CA SER A 43 2.25 -19.24 -10.36
C SER A 43 2.37 -20.38 -9.33
N GLY A 44 1.49 -20.43 -8.34
CA GLY A 44 1.66 -21.33 -7.20
C GLY A 44 2.72 -20.87 -6.20
N ASP A 45 3.49 -19.81 -6.51
CA ASP A 45 4.56 -19.29 -5.68
C ASP A 45 4.52 -17.74 -5.66
N ALA A 46 4.24 -17.16 -4.51
CA ALA A 46 4.31 -15.71 -4.28
C ALA A 46 5.70 -15.11 -4.58
N ALA A 47 6.71 -15.96 -4.71
CA ALA A 47 8.08 -15.66 -5.03
C ALA A 47 8.38 -15.48 -6.51
N ASP A 48 7.59 -16.04 -7.39
CA ASP A 48 7.88 -16.03 -8.81
C ASP A 48 7.78 -14.59 -9.38
N GLN A 49 8.94 -14.01 -9.67
CA GLN A 49 9.02 -12.66 -10.26
C GLN A 49 8.44 -12.60 -11.68
N ARG A 50 8.38 -13.74 -12.39
CA ARG A 50 7.76 -13.83 -13.72
C ARG A 50 6.25 -13.65 -13.65
N ALA A 51 5.64 -14.05 -12.54
CA ALA A 51 4.21 -13.83 -12.27
C ALA A 51 3.86 -12.38 -11.88
N THR A 52 4.85 -11.50 -11.70
CA THR A 52 4.60 -10.12 -11.26
C THR A 52 3.71 -9.34 -12.23
N ARG A 53 4.02 -9.36 -13.54
CA ARG A 53 3.20 -8.64 -14.54
C ARG A 53 1.77 -9.18 -14.63
N PRO A 54 1.53 -10.50 -14.76
CA PRO A 54 0.17 -11.06 -14.72
C PRO A 54 -0.56 -10.75 -13.42
N ALA A 55 0.09 -10.87 -12.26
CA ALA A 55 -0.52 -10.56 -10.96
C ALA A 55 -0.96 -9.10 -10.86
N PHE A 56 -0.14 -8.15 -11.33
CA PHE A 56 -0.51 -6.74 -11.36
C PHE A 56 -1.62 -6.43 -12.36
N ALA A 57 -1.69 -7.12 -13.50
CA ALA A 57 -2.82 -6.99 -14.43
C ALA A 57 -4.14 -7.43 -13.78
N ILE A 58 -4.12 -8.54 -13.02
CA ILE A 58 -5.27 -9.00 -12.24
C ILE A 58 -5.59 -7.98 -11.14
N LEU A 59 -4.58 -7.50 -10.40
CA LEU A 59 -4.76 -6.49 -9.35
C LEU A 59 -5.47 -5.24 -9.88
N HIS A 60 -5.02 -4.69 -10.99
CA HIS A 60 -5.62 -3.50 -11.59
C HIS A 60 -7.06 -3.75 -12.04
N ARG A 61 -7.33 -4.91 -12.66
CA ARG A 61 -8.68 -5.28 -13.08
C ARG A 61 -9.63 -5.42 -11.89
N GLU A 62 -9.21 -6.13 -10.84
CA GLU A 62 -10.03 -6.33 -9.64
C GLU A 62 -10.20 -5.04 -8.85
N LEU A 63 -9.16 -4.20 -8.75
CA LEU A 63 -9.26 -2.87 -8.16
C LEU A 63 -10.34 -2.03 -8.88
N GLY A 64 -10.26 -1.93 -10.21
CA GLY A 64 -11.25 -1.17 -10.98
C GLY A 64 -12.68 -1.67 -10.78
N LYS A 65 -12.90 -2.99 -10.79
CA LYS A 65 -14.22 -3.59 -10.52
C LYS A 65 -14.75 -3.25 -9.13
N ARG A 66 -13.91 -3.40 -8.09
CA ARG A 66 -14.31 -3.17 -6.70
C ARG A 66 -14.62 -1.69 -6.44
N LEU A 67 -13.81 -0.76 -6.98
CA LEU A 67 -14.06 0.67 -6.85
C LEU A 67 -15.34 1.09 -7.58
N ALA A 68 -15.57 0.58 -8.80
CA ALA A 68 -16.80 0.83 -9.55
C ALA A 68 -18.05 0.25 -8.85
N ALA A 69 -17.89 -0.80 -8.05
CA ALA A 69 -18.95 -1.36 -7.21
C ALA A 69 -19.14 -0.62 -5.87
N GLY A 70 -18.51 0.54 -5.69
CA GLY A 70 -18.66 1.36 -4.48
C GLY A 70 -17.96 0.82 -3.24
N ARG A 71 -16.93 -0.05 -3.38
CA ARG A 71 -16.27 -0.70 -2.25
C ARG A 71 -15.06 0.09 -1.75
N LEU A 72 -14.75 -0.06 -0.47
CA LEU A 72 -13.43 0.24 0.07
C LEU A 72 -12.45 -0.84 -0.40
N VAL A 73 -11.29 -0.43 -0.92
CA VAL A 73 -10.24 -1.35 -1.36
C VAL A 73 -8.89 -0.91 -0.80
N VAL A 74 -8.17 -1.85 -0.23
CA VAL A 74 -6.80 -1.66 0.28
C VAL A 74 -5.82 -2.42 -0.59
N VAL A 75 -4.88 -1.73 -1.21
CA VAL A 75 -3.81 -2.34 -1.99
C VAL A 75 -2.61 -2.62 -1.09
N ASP A 76 -2.40 -3.91 -0.79
CA ASP A 76 -1.22 -4.41 -0.08
C ASP A 76 -0.15 -4.82 -1.08
N ALA A 77 0.63 -3.84 -1.48
CA ALA A 77 1.80 -3.97 -2.33
C ALA A 77 2.90 -3.02 -1.85
N THR A 78 4.11 -3.16 -2.37
CA THR A 78 5.24 -2.30 -1.97
C THR A 78 5.00 -0.83 -2.31
N SER A 79 4.45 -0.53 -3.48
CA SER A 79 4.02 0.78 -4.01
C SER A 79 5.01 1.95 -3.81
N VAL A 80 6.31 1.66 -3.64
CA VAL A 80 7.35 2.68 -3.42
C VAL A 80 7.65 3.47 -4.70
N GLU A 81 7.40 2.89 -5.88
CA GLU A 81 7.61 3.56 -7.16
C GLU A 81 6.42 4.45 -7.51
N GLN A 82 6.69 5.70 -7.90
CA GLN A 82 5.65 6.65 -8.30
C GLN A 82 4.78 6.11 -9.45
N ALA A 83 5.40 5.43 -10.43
CA ALA A 83 4.68 4.87 -11.57
C ALA A 83 3.63 3.83 -11.13
N ALA A 84 3.95 3.01 -10.11
CA ALA A 84 3.00 2.05 -9.54
C ALA A 84 1.81 2.78 -8.88
N ARG A 85 2.08 3.79 -8.05
CA ARG A 85 1.04 4.62 -7.40
C ARG A 85 0.16 5.33 -8.42
N ARG A 86 0.77 5.93 -9.44
CA ARG A 86 0.06 6.63 -10.52
C ARG A 86 -0.92 5.72 -11.26
N SER A 87 -0.59 4.44 -11.45
CA SER A 87 -1.51 3.49 -12.11
C SER A 87 -2.72 3.16 -11.24
N LEU A 88 -2.56 3.05 -9.92
CA LEU A 88 -3.65 2.85 -8.97
C LEU A 88 -4.55 4.09 -8.87
N LEU A 89 -3.94 5.27 -8.79
CA LEU A 89 -4.65 6.55 -8.71
C LEU A 89 -5.49 6.84 -9.96
N ARG A 90 -5.02 6.44 -11.15
CA ARG A 90 -5.83 6.55 -12.37
C ARG A 90 -7.13 5.75 -12.29
N LEU A 91 -7.10 4.57 -11.68
CA LEU A 91 -8.31 3.76 -11.48
C LEU A 91 -9.25 4.38 -10.45
N ALA A 92 -8.70 4.94 -9.36
CA ALA A 92 -9.49 5.68 -8.38
C ALA A 92 -10.14 6.93 -9.00
N ALA A 93 -9.39 7.70 -9.77
CA ALA A 93 -9.89 8.88 -10.48
C ALA A 93 -11.00 8.52 -11.51
N ALA A 94 -10.82 7.45 -12.28
CA ALA A 94 -11.83 6.96 -13.23
C ALA A 94 -13.14 6.55 -12.53
N ALA A 95 -13.03 6.01 -11.31
CA ALA A 95 -14.19 5.66 -10.47
C ALA A 95 -14.70 6.85 -9.63
N ARG A 96 -14.04 8.03 -9.66
CA ARG A 96 -14.32 9.21 -8.82
C ARG A 96 -14.22 8.89 -7.32
N VAL A 97 -13.26 8.08 -6.94
CA VAL A 97 -13.05 7.57 -5.59
C VAL A 97 -11.82 8.26 -4.97
N PRO A 98 -11.92 8.82 -3.75
CA PRO A 98 -10.76 9.37 -3.07
C PRO A 98 -9.75 8.29 -2.68
N ALA A 99 -8.47 8.67 -2.58
CA ALA A 99 -7.40 7.76 -2.24
C ALA A 99 -6.61 8.26 -1.01
N THR A 100 -6.24 7.33 -0.13
CA THR A 100 -5.34 7.58 1.00
C THR A 100 -4.01 6.84 0.79
N ALA A 101 -2.89 7.54 0.99
CA ALA A 101 -1.58 6.92 1.12
C ALA A 101 -1.28 6.60 2.60
N VAL A 102 -0.87 5.37 2.88
CA VAL A 102 -0.33 5.00 4.20
C VAL A 102 1.13 4.60 4.01
N VAL A 103 2.04 5.48 4.41
CA VAL A 103 3.48 5.31 4.24
C VAL A 103 4.08 4.73 5.53
N LEU A 104 4.68 3.55 5.42
CA LEU A 104 5.45 2.93 6.50
C LEU A 104 6.94 3.21 6.25
N ALA A 105 7.43 4.29 6.85
CA ALA A 105 8.81 4.78 6.74
C ALA A 105 9.62 4.41 7.98
N LEU A 106 9.65 3.11 8.30
CA LEU A 106 10.31 2.59 9.50
C LEU A 106 11.84 2.59 9.36
N PRO A 107 12.59 2.63 10.48
CA PRO A 107 14.05 2.51 10.48
C PRO A 107 14.54 1.27 9.72
N ALA A 108 15.66 1.43 9.01
CA ALA A 108 16.19 0.39 8.13
C ALA A 108 16.57 -0.90 8.88
N ASP A 109 17.20 -0.76 10.05
CA ASP A 109 17.57 -1.86 10.93
C ASP A 109 16.35 -2.71 11.34
N LEU A 110 15.26 -2.06 11.71
CA LEU A 110 14.00 -2.73 12.05
C LEU A 110 13.40 -3.47 10.84
N VAL A 111 13.42 -2.85 9.65
CA VAL A 111 12.93 -3.45 8.41
C VAL A 111 13.77 -4.69 8.05
N HIS A 112 15.10 -4.59 8.16
CA HIS A 112 16.01 -5.72 7.93
C HIS A 112 15.79 -6.86 8.90
N ALA A 113 15.70 -6.55 10.20
CA ALA A 113 15.43 -7.55 11.24
C ALA A 113 14.12 -8.30 10.97
N ARG A 114 13.06 -7.58 10.62
CA ARG A 114 11.77 -8.17 10.26
C ARG A 114 11.81 -8.99 8.98
N ASN A 115 12.55 -8.53 7.97
CA ASN A 115 12.70 -9.29 6.74
C ASN A 115 13.48 -10.59 6.96
N ALA A 116 14.53 -10.56 7.80
CA ALA A 116 15.31 -11.74 8.16
C ALA A 116 14.49 -12.76 8.99
N ALA A 117 13.59 -12.26 9.85
CA ALA A 117 12.73 -13.11 10.69
C ALA A 117 11.54 -13.73 9.96
N ARG A 118 11.36 -13.47 8.67
CA ARG A 118 10.27 -14.09 7.87
C ARG A 118 10.52 -15.58 7.72
N SER A 119 9.59 -16.38 8.21
CA SER A 119 9.63 -17.84 8.14
C SER A 119 9.27 -18.37 6.75
N ASP A 120 8.41 -17.64 6.04
CA ASP A 120 7.92 -18.04 4.73
C ASP A 120 8.93 -17.71 3.62
N ARG A 121 9.51 -16.51 3.64
CA ARG A 121 10.46 -16.07 2.63
C ARG A 121 11.09 -14.71 2.93
N PRO A 122 12.36 -14.63 3.25
CA PRO A 122 13.09 -13.37 3.25
C PRO A 122 13.24 -12.84 1.82
N VAL A 123 12.94 -11.54 1.64
CA VAL A 123 13.19 -10.84 0.39
C VAL A 123 14.69 -10.54 0.29
N PRO A 124 15.34 -10.70 -0.89
CA PRO A 124 16.76 -10.40 -1.03
C PRO A 124 17.13 -9.00 -0.53
N THR A 125 18.19 -8.88 0.24
CA THR A 125 18.63 -7.63 0.90
C THR A 125 18.72 -6.47 -0.10
N ALA A 126 19.30 -6.70 -1.28
CA ALA A 126 19.42 -5.67 -2.31
C ALA A 126 18.05 -5.12 -2.80
N VAL A 127 16.99 -5.92 -2.71
CA VAL A 127 15.62 -5.48 -3.04
C VAL A 127 15.06 -4.63 -1.90
N VAL A 128 15.29 -5.05 -0.65
CA VAL A 128 14.87 -4.29 0.55
C VAL A 128 15.56 -2.93 0.56
N GLU A 129 16.87 -2.88 0.34
CA GLU A 129 17.66 -1.65 0.25
C GLU A 129 17.11 -0.68 -0.80
N ARG A 130 16.80 -1.19 -1.99
CA ARG A 130 16.20 -0.39 -3.06
C ARG A 130 14.84 0.20 -2.64
N HIS A 131 14.02 -0.56 -1.92
CA HIS A 131 12.75 -0.08 -1.40
C HIS A 131 12.96 0.99 -0.31
N LEU A 132 13.89 0.77 0.61
CA LEU A 132 14.25 1.75 1.65
C LEU A 132 14.76 3.04 1.04
N ALA A 133 15.64 2.97 0.04
CA ALA A 133 16.14 4.15 -0.68
C ALA A 133 14.99 4.94 -1.34
N ARG A 134 13.97 4.28 -1.89
CA ARG A 134 12.80 4.94 -2.47
C ARG A 134 11.93 5.65 -1.42
N VAL A 135 11.74 5.01 -0.26
CA VAL A 135 11.03 5.64 0.86
C VAL A 135 11.84 6.82 1.42
N ALA A 136 13.15 6.66 1.59
CA ALA A 136 14.04 7.75 2.03
C ALA A 136 14.02 8.92 1.05
N ALA A 137 14.05 8.68 -0.26
CA ALA A 137 13.96 9.71 -1.28
C ALA A 137 12.63 10.49 -1.21
N LEU A 138 11.51 9.81 -0.94
CA LEU A 138 10.22 10.49 -0.74
C LEU A 138 10.26 11.44 0.46
N LEU A 139 11.02 11.10 1.51
CA LEU A 139 11.12 11.88 2.75
C LEU A 139 12.35 12.80 2.82
N SER A 140 13.17 12.86 1.75
CA SER A 140 14.46 13.57 1.76
C SER A 140 14.37 15.05 2.10
N ASN A 141 13.26 15.70 1.72
CA ASN A 141 12.97 17.12 2.01
C ASN A 141 12.05 17.30 3.23
N GLY A 142 11.91 16.27 4.06
CA GLY A 142 11.11 16.28 5.29
C GLY A 142 9.67 15.83 5.10
N HIS A 143 8.97 15.71 6.23
CA HIS A 143 7.61 15.18 6.30
C HIS A 143 6.61 15.99 5.48
N ALA A 144 6.62 17.32 5.61
CA ALA A 144 5.70 18.21 4.90
C ALA A 144 5.85 18.10 3.38
N ALA A 145 7.09 18.10 2.87
CA ALA A 145 7.37 17.96 1.45
C ALA A 145 6.94 16.58 0.89
N ALA A 146 7.04 15.52 1.68
CA ALA A 146 6.54 14.20 1.31
C ALA A 146 5.00 14.19 1.20
N VAL A 147 4.31 14.87 2.13
CA VAL A 147 2.85 15.06 2.09
C VAL A 147 2.46 15.84 0.84
N ASP A 148 3.11 16.97 0.56
CA ASP A 148 2.84 17.78 -0.64
C ASP A 148 3.07 16.98 -1.93
N THR A 149 4.15 16.19 -1.98
CA THR A 149 4.46 15.32 -3.12
C THR A 149 3.33 14.31 -3.37
N LEU A 150 2.86 13.63 -2.32
CA LEU A 150 1.79 12.62 -2.45
C LEU A 150 0.43 13.27 -2.76
N HIS A 151 0.13 14.46 -2.23
CA HIS A 151 -1.03 15.24 -2.66
C HIS A 151 -0.93 15.61 -4.14
N GLY A 152 0.24 16.04 -4.60
CA GLY A 152 0.50 16.34 -6.01
C GLY A 152 0.38 15.10 -6.93
N GLU A 153 0.58 13.88 -6.40
CA GLU A 153 0.31 12.63 -7.13
C GLU A 153 -1.19 12.32 -7.25
N GLY A 154 -2.05 12.90 -6.39
CA GLY A 154 -3.50 12.72 -6.40
C GLY A 154 -4.10 12.02 -5.18
N PHE A 155 -3.33 11.81 -4.10
CA PHE A 155 -3.89 11.32 -2.85
C PHE A 155 -4.66 12.42 -2.12
N ALA A 156 -5.87 12.10 -1.66
CA ALA A 156 -6.71 13.02 -0.89
C ALA A 156 -6.29 13.09 0.59
N SER A 157 -5.69 12.03 1.12
CA SER A 157 -5.23 11.94 2.51
C SER A 157 -3.92 11.17 2.58
N ILE A 158 -3.02 11.60 3.46
CA ILE A 158 -1.72 10.97 3.65
C ILE A 158 -1.50 10.69 5.14
N VAL A 159 -1.05 9.49 5.45
CA VAL A 159 -0.60 9.08 6.78
C VAL A 159 0.82 8.55 6.64
N ILE A 160 1.77 9.13 7.35
CA ILE A 160 3.16 8.66 7.39
C ILE A 160 3.45 8.20 8.81
N VAL A 161 3.92 6.97 8.96
CA VAL A 161 4.35 6.39 10.24
C VAL A 161 5.82 6.04 10.15
N MET A 162 6.59 6.46 11.17
CA MET A 162 8.04 6.37 11.19
C MET A 162 8.58 5.48 12.32
N SER A 163 7.70 4.96 13.16
CA SER A 163 8.06 4.10 14.30
C SER A 163 7.02 3.01 14.53
N ASP A 164 7.43 1.92 15.21
CA ASP A 164 6.54 0.86 15.64
C ASP A 164 5.45 1.35 16.59
N GLY A 165 5.79 2.31 17.44
CA GLY A 165 4.82 2.92 18.34
C GLY A 165 3.71 3.66 17.58
N GLU A 166 4.04 4.34 16.47
CA GLU A 166 3.04 4.98 15.62
C GLU A 166 2.22 3.94 14.86
N VAL A 167 2.86 2.89 14.33
CA VAL A 167 2.15 1.78 13.70
C VAL A 167 1.13 1.16 14.69
N ALA A 168 1.53 0.92 15.94
CA ALA A 168 0.65 0.35 16.95
C ALA A 168 -0.55 1.25 17.29
N ARG A 169 -0.34 2.57 17.27
CA ARG A 169 -1.40 3.57 17.52
C ARG A 169 -2.29 3.87 16.33
N LEU A 170 -1.91 3.44 15.13
CA LEU A 170 -2.73 3.67 13.93
C LEU A 170 -4.12 3.05 14.11
N ARG A 171 -5.15 3.87 13.96
CA ARG A 171 -6.56 3.46 14.06
C ARG A 171 -7.30 3.83 12.78
N LEU A 172 -8.29 3.02 12.45
CA LEU A 172 -9.21 3.27 11.35
C LEU A 172 -10.51 3.84 11.90
N VAL A 173 -10.94 4.97 11.35
CA VAL A 173 -12.27 5.52 11.54
C VAL A 173 -13.02 5.36 10.23
N ARG A 174 -14.14 4.67 10.25
CA ARG A 174 -15.00 4.49 9.09
C ARG A 174 -16.09 5.55 9.10
N ASN A 175 -16.06 6.43 8.13
CA ASN A 175 -17.15 7.37 7.93
C ASN A 175 -18.31 6.66 7.22
N ALA A 176 -19.53 6.83 7.73
CA ALA A 176 -20.72 6.39 7.03
C ALA A 176 -20.77 7.06 5.64
N LEU A 177 -21.26 6.31 4.65
CA LEU A 177 -21.40 6.76 3.27
C LEU A 177 -21.99 8.17 3.20
N VAL A 178 -21.24 9.11 2.65
CA VAL A 178 -21.87 10.28 2.04
C VAL A 178 -22.42 9.78 0.71
N SER A 179 -23.73 9.55 0.65
CA SER A 179 -24.40 9.26 -0.63
C SER A 179 -24.06 10.38 -1.61
N PRO A 180 -23.55 10.08 -2.80
CA PRO A 180 -23.40 11.10 -3.82
C PRO A 180 -24.80 11.65 -4.16
N ARG A 181 -24.94 12.96 -4.01
CA ARG A 181 -26.11 13.68 -4.56
C ARG A 181 -26.04 13.73 -6.08
#